data_294eb876304fb4299df96f1dfeeb26e1
#
_entry.id   294eb876304fb4299df96f1dfeeb26e1
#
_cell.length_a   1.000
_cell.length_b   1.000
_cell.length_c   1.000
_cell.angle_alpha   90.00
_cell.angle_beta   90.00
_cell.angle_gamma   90.00
#
_symmetry.space_group_name_H-M   'P 1'
#
loop_
_entity.id
_entity.type
_entity.pdbx_description
1 polymer ?
#
loop_
_entity_poly.entity_id
_entity_poly.type
_entity_poly.pdbx_seq_one_letter_code
_entity_poly.pdbx_strand_id
1 'polypeptide(L)'
;MVFLWPTLLWLLLAVPLLVALYAWLLHRRKQQALNYPSLGLVRAALGPGQRLRRHIPPTLFLLALVALLLAAARPMAVITLPSEQQTIVLAMDVSGSMRATDVEPDRLTAAQNAAKAFIAELPRHVRVGIVAFAGSAQLAQLPTQSHEDLVKAIDSFQLQRGTATGNGIMLALATLFPDAGIDIAALGGRQAMGARSLDDAAKQDPAKAFTPVAPGSYNSAAIFLLTYGQRATGVDPL
;
A
#
# COMPACT_ATOMS: atom_id res chain seq x y z
N MET A 1 15.94 5.83 3.28
CA MET A 1 16.68 4.90 4.15
C MET A 1 16.59 5.44 5.57
N VAL A 2 16.04 4.67 6.49
CA VAL A 2 15.94 5.05 7.91
C VAL A 2 16.93 4.17 8.66
N PHE A 3 17.76 4.77 9.52
CA PHE A 3 18.68 4.03 10.38
C PHE A 3 18.01 3.76 11.71
N LEU A 4 18.08 2.52 12.19
CA LEU A 4 17.48 2.14 13.48
C LEU A 4 18.18 2.84 14.66
N TRP A 5 19.50 3.04 14.52
CA TRP A 5 20.37 3.61 15.57
C TRP A 5 21.23 4.75 14.99
N PRO A 6 20.64 5.93 14.72
CA PRO A 6 21.35 7.04 14.11
C PRO A 6 22.49 7.58 14.99
N THR A 7 22.41 7.35 16.31
CA THR A 7 23.46 7.75 17.27
C THR A 7 24.79 7.05 17.02
N LEU A 8 24.78 5.83 16.47
CA LEU A 8 26.01 5.10 16.13
C LEU A 8 26.76 5.72 14.94
N LEU A 9 26.10 6.52 14.11
CA LEU A 9 26.77 7.24 13.02
C LEU A 9 27.75 8.29 13.54
N TRP A 10 27.57 8.80 14.76
CA TRP A 10 28.54 9.70 15.39
C TRP A 10 29.92 9.04 15.60
N LEU A 11 29.96 7.71 15.76
CA LEU A 11 31.20 6.95 15.82
C LEU A 11 32.00 6.99 14.49
N LEU A 12 31.36 7.31 13.37
CA LEU A 12 32.06 7.54 12.11
C LEU A 12 33.03 8.74 12.19
N LEU A 13 32.79 9.69 13.09
CA LEU A 13 33.71 10.78 13.39
C LEU A 13 35.05 10.31 13.96
N ALA A 14 35.11 9.10 14.54
CA ALA A 14 36.36 8.49 14.99
C ALA A 14 37.27 8.09 13.81
N VAL A 15 36.71 7.87 12.62
CA VAL A 15 37.48 7.45 11.43
C VAL A 15 38.46 8.54 10.98
N PRO A 16 38.06 9.79 10.76
CA PRO A 16 39.02 10.86 10.41
C PRO A 16 40.03 11.13 11.54
N LEU A 17 39.60 10.96 12.80
CA LEU A 17 40.52 11.09 13.93
C LEU A 17 41.64 10.00 13.89
N LEU A 18 41.27 8.74 13.60
CA LEU A 18 42.23 7.64 13.44
C LEU A 18 43.14 7.87 12.24
N VAL A 19 42.66 8.39 11.13
CA VAL A 19 43.46 8.75 9.95
C VAL A 19 44.43 9.86 10.30
N ALA A 20 43.99 10.89 11.02
CA ALA A 20 44.87 11.98 11.46
C ALA A 20 45.95 11.49 12.43
N LEU A 21 45.58 10.62 13.38
CA LEU A 21 46.54 9.98 14.32
C LEU A 21 47.55 9.13 13.57
N TYR A 22 47.12 8.34 12.60
CA TYR A 22 48.02 7.52 11.77
C TYR A 22 48.98 8.39 10.97
N ALA A 23 48.50 9.46 10.34
CA ALA A 23 49.35 10.39 9.59
C ALA A 23 50.37 11.09 10.52
N TRP A 24 49.95 11.49 11.72
CA TRP A 24 50.79 12.11 12.71
C TRP A 24 51.89 11.16 13.21
N LEU A 25 51.56 9.90 13.52
CA LEU A 25 52.52 8.87 13.91
C LEU A 25 53.57 8.58 12.80
N LEU A 26 53.13 8.54 11.55
CA LEU A 26 53.99 8.41 10.38
C LEU A 26 54.96 9.60 10.25
N HIS A 27 54.46 10.80 10.49
CA HIS A 27 55.29 12.01 10.43
C HIS A 27 56.34 12.02 11.55
N ARG A 28 55.95 11.67 12.77
CA ARG A 28 56.88 11.53 13.90
C ARG A 28 58.00 10.49 13.64
N ARG A 29 57.65 9.32 13.11
CA ARG A 29 58.62 8.28 12.76
C ARG A 29 59.59 8.72 11.66
N LYS A 30 59.19 9.55 10.73
CA LYS A 30 60.07 10.12 9.71
C LYS A 30 61.11 11.07 10.31
N GLN A 31 60.78 11.85 11.30
CA GLN A 31 61.70 12.76 11.98
C GLN A 31 62.76 12.01 12.80
N GLN A 32 62.41 10.86 13.39
CA GLN A 32 63.35 10.04 14.15
C GLN A 32 64.29 9.20 13.28
N ALA A 33 63.92 8.90 12.02
CA ALA A 33 64.72 8.09 11.09
C ALA A 33 65.86 8.86 10.41
N LEU A 34 66.01 10.15 10.64
CA LEU A 34 67.06 11.00 10.01
C LEU A 34 68.48 10.81 10.59
N ASN A 35 68.60 10.02 11.66
CA ASN A 35 69.91 9.90 12.38
C ASN A 35 70.80 8.70 12.01
N TYR A 36 70.42 7.94 10.93
CA TYR A 36 71.27 6.82 10.50
C TYR A 36 71.77 7.00 9.06
N PRO A 37 73.07 7.33 8.85
CA PRO A 37 73.63 7.63 7.52
C PRO A 37 73.74 6.45 6.56
N SER A 38 73.63 5.20 7.04
CA SER A 38 73.88 3.99 6.23
C SER A 38 72.63 3.43 5.50
N LEU A 39 71.48 4.04 5.66
CA LEU A 39 70.20 3.54 5.06
C LEU A 39 69.96 3.93 3.61
N GLY A 40 70.86 4.73 2.98
CA GLY A 40 70.75 5.15 1.59
C GLY A 40 70.80 4.00 0.59
N LEU A 41 71.73 3.03 0.81
CA LEU A 41 71.88 1.85 -0.05
C LEU A 41 70.67 0.88 0.02
N VAL A 42 70.10 0.67 1.21
CA VAL A 42 68.96 -0.19 1.41
C VAL A 42 67.72 0.43 0.80
N ARG A 43 67.60 1.78 0.81
CA ARG A 43 66.49 2.52 0.21
C ARG A 43 66.47 2.47 -1.31
N ALA A 44 67.65 2.38 -1.95
CA ALA A 44 67.78 2.23 -3.39
C ALA A 44 67.41 0.82 -3.89
N ALA A 45 67.58 -0.21 -3.05
CA ALA A 45 67.21 -1.59 -3.36
C ALA A 45 65.69 -1.89 -3.16
N LEU A 46 65.01 -1.04 -2.40
CA LEU A 46 63.57 -1.18 -2.12
C LEU A 46 62.77 -0.39 -3.17
N GLY A 47 62.27 -1.07 -4.19
CA GLY A 47 61.46 -0.48 -5.28
C GLY A 47 60.20 0.27 -4.79
N PRO A 48 59.59 1.12 -5.65
CA PRO A 48 58.49 2.02 -5.29
C PRO A 48 57.23 1.30 -4.75
N GLY A 49 57.07 0.02 -5.07
CA GLY A 49 55.92 -0.79 -4.63
C GLY A 49 55.87 -1.07 -3.11
N GLN A 50 57.00 -0.98 -2.41
CA GLN A 50 57.04 -1.28 -0.98
C GLN A 50 56.44 -0.17 -0.10
N ARG A 51 56.43 1.07 -0.60
CA ARG A 51 55.72 2.19 0.06
C ARG A 51 54.24 2.00 0.05
N LEU A 52 53.67 1.48 -1.04
CA LEU A 52 52.24 1.24 -1.17
C LEU A 52 51.79 0.06 -0.29
N ARG A 53 52.57 -1.04 -0.28
CA ARG A 53 52.27 -2.23 0.54
C ARG A 53 52.18 -1.93 2.04
N ARG A 54 52.90 -0.93 2.55
CA ARG A 54 52.82 -0.51 3.95
C ARG A 54 51.49 0.10 4.33
N HIS A 55 50.76 0.72 3.39
CA HIS A 55 49.49 1.38 3.65
C HIS A 55 48.30 0.44 3.44
N ILE A 56 48.47 -0.72 2.77
CA ILE A 56 47.40 -1.69 2.53
C ILE A 56 46.77 -2.21 3.83
N PRO A 57 47.52 -2.70 4.84
CA PRO A 57 46.87 -3.22 6.06
C PRO A 57 46.06 -2.16 6.81
N PRO A 58 46.56 -0.93 7.07
CA PRO A 58 45.78 0.07 7.78
C PRO A 58 44.57 0.59 6.98
N THR A 59 44.66 0.64 5.65
CA THR A 59 43.48 1.02 4.82
C THR A 59 42.41 -0.06 4.82
N LEU A 60 42.78 -1.33 4.75
CA LEU A 60 41.86 -2.46 4.88
C LEU A 60 41.19 -2.48 6.26
N PHE A 61 41.97 -2.24 7.31
CA PHE A 61 41.41 -2.16 8.67
C PHE A 61 40.44 -1.03 8.81
N LEU A 62 40.71 0.15 8.26
CA LEU A 62 39.83 1.32 8.30
C LEU A 62 38.55 1.05 7.52
N LEU A 63 38.66 0.42 6.35
CA LEU A 63 37.50 0.06 5.52
C LEU A 63 36.63 -0.97 6.22
N ALA A 64 37.21 -1.97 6.86
CA ALA A 64 36.50 -2.95 7.67
C ALA A 64 35.81 -2.29 8.87
N LEU A 65 36.44 -1.32 9.53
CA LEU A 65 35.86 -0.57 10.64
C LEU A 65 34.64 0.26 10.17
N VAL A 66 34.75 0.94 9.03
CA VAL A 66 33.63 1.71 8.44
C VAL A 66 32.47 0.78 8.08
N ALA A 67 32.75 -0.35 7.44
CA ALA A 67 31.74 -1.32 7.09
C ALA A 67 31.04 -1.89 8.34
N LEU A 68 31.76 -2.15 9.39
CA LEU A 68 31.24 -2.64 10.67
C LEU A 68 30.35 -1.59 11.35
N LEU A 69 30.76 -0.32 11.35
CA LEU A 69 29.96 0.78 11.91
C LEU A 69 28.65 1.00 11.11
N LEU A 70 28.73 0.92 9.77
CA LEU A 70 27.53 0.99 8.92
C LEU A 70 26.59 -0.20 9.15
N ALA A 71 27.14 -1.41 9.30
CA ALA A 71 26.35 -2.59 9.62
C ALA A 71 25.70 -2.49 11.01
N ALA A 72 26.42 -1.95 12.00
CA ALA A 72 25.90 -1.73 13.35
C ALA A 72 24.77 -0.67 13.37
N ALA A 73 24.82 0.33 12.49
CA ALA A 73 23.77 1.35 12.35
C ALA A 73 22.45 0.78 11.78
N ARG A 74 22.42 -0.48 11.32
CA ARG A 74 21.26 -1.20 10.78
C ARG A 74 20.43 -0.35 9.81
N PRO A 75 20.91 -0.12 8.58
CA PRO A 75 20.13 0.57 7.57
C PRO A 75 18.87 -0.24 7.26
N MET A 76 17.70 0.34 7.50
CA MET A 76 16.41 -0.23 7.08
C MET A 76 15.99 0.39 5.76
N ALA A 77 15.74 -0.44 4.76
CA ALA A 77 14.96 -0.07 3.60
C ALA A 77 13.50 -0.46 3.88
N VAL A 78 12.59 0.52 3.87
CA VAL A 78 11.17 0.22 3.82
C VAL A 78 10.91 -0.27 2.40
N ILE A 79 10.92 -1.59 2.23
CA ILE A 79 10.44 -2.21 0.99
C ILE A 79 8.93 -2.31 1.16
N THR A 80 8.18 -1.40 0.53
CA THR A 80 6.76 -1.60 0.30
C THR A 80 6.64 -2.73 -0.70
N LEU A 81 6.49 -3.95 -0.20
CA LEU A 81 6.03 -5.05 -1.04
C LEU A 81 4.65 -4.62 -1.55
N PRO A 82 4.42 -4.55 -2.87
CA PRO A 82 3.07 -4.43 -3.36
C PRO A 82 2.32 -5.65 -2.79
N SER A 83 1.40 -5.41 -1.87
CA SER A 83 0.52 -6.48 -1.42
C SER A 83 -0.37 -6.77 -2.62
N GLU A 84 -0.21 -7.91 -3.24
CA GLU A 84 -1.12 -8.43 -4.26
C GLU A 84 -2.47 -8.84 -3.63
N GLN A 85 -2.91 -8.09 -2.62
CA GLN A 85 -4.22 -8.28 -2.02
C GLN A 85 -5.26 -7.77 -3.01
N GLN A 86 -5.71 -8.65 -3.85
CA GLN A 86 -6.85 -8.37 -4.71
C GLN A 86 -8.08 -8.18 -3.83
N THR A 87 -8.77 -7.06 -4.04
CA THR A 87 -10.04 -6.78 -3.37
C THR A 87 -11.16 -6.81 -4.40
N ILE A 88 -12.14 -7.63 -4.16
CA ILE A 88 -13.32 -7.77 -5.00
C ILE A 88 -14.53 -7.23 -4.23
N VAL A 89 -15.37 -6.44 -4.87
CA VAL A 89 -16.67 -6.06 -4.30
C VAL A 89 -17.78 -6.67 -5.13
N LEU A 90 -18.62 -7.48 -4.47
CA LEU A 90 -19.84 -8.02 -5.04
C LEU A 90 -20.99 -7.05 -4.77
N ALA A 91 -21.53 -6.41 -5.81
CA ALA A 91 -22.70 -5.59 -5.72
C ALA A 91 -23.94 -6.40 -6.13
N MET A 92 -24.79 -6.74 -5.16
CA MET A 92 -25.96 -7.60 -5.35
C MET A 92 -27.24 -6.80 -5.39
N ASP A 93 -28.05 -7.05 -6.42
CA ASP A 93 -29.39 -6.50 -6.55
C ASP A 93 -30.37 -7.23 -5.60
N VAL A 94 -30.98 -6.49 -4.70
CA VAL A 94 -32.01 -6.98 -3.79
C VAL A 94 -33.36 -6.29 -4.06
N SER A 95 -33.57 -5.78 -5.27
CA SER A 95 -34.77 -5.09 -5.66
C SER A 95 -35.98 -6.06 -5.83
N GLY A 96 -37.19 -5.49 -5.89
CA GLY A 96 -38.43 -6.27 -6.04
C GLY A 96 -38.48 -7.14 -7.30
N SER A 97 -37.73 -6.78 -8.37
CA SER A 97 -37.62 -7.58 -9.60
C SER A 97 -36.94 -8.92 -9.39
N MET A 98 -36.13 -9.06 -8.31
CA MET A 98 -35.47 -10.30 -7.94
C MET A 98 -36.39 -11.37 -7.33
N ARG A 99 -37.70 -11.03 -7.16
CA ARG A 99 -38.71 -11.99 -6.75
C ARG A 99 -39.19 -12.89 -7.91
N ALA A 100 -38.86 -12.55 -9.15
CA ALA A 100 -39.32 -13.32 -10.30
C ALA A 100 -38.81 -14.76 -10.26
N THR A 101 -39.70 -15.71 -10.68
CA THR A 101 -39.46 -17.17 -10.64
C THR A 101 -39.15 -17.74 -12.03
N ASP A 102 -38.65 -16.92 -12.93
CA ASP A 102 -38.17 -17.37 -14.25
C ASP A 102 -36.85 -18.15 -14.16
N VAL A 103 -36.19 -18.10 -12.99
CA VAL A 103 -35.08 -18.94 -12.61
C VAL A 103 -35.46 -19.63 -11.30
N GLU A 104 -35.27 -20.95 -11.20
CA GLU A 104 -35.64 -21.71 -10.01
C GLU A 104 -34.61 -21.54 -8.86
N PRO A 105 -35.05 -21.34 -7.61
CA PRO A 105 -36.44 -21.16 -7.15
C PRO A 105 -36.95 -19.72 -7.35
N ASP A 106 -36.10 -18.73 -7.30
CA ASP A 106 -36.29 -17.33 -7.62
C ASP A 106 -34.93 -16.66 -7.93
N ARG A 107 -34.99 -15.48 -8.58
CA ARG A 107 -33.75 -14.77 -8.99
C ARG A 107 -32.84 -14.43 -7.83
N LEU A 108 -33.40 -14.03 -6.67
CA LEU A 108 -32.59 -13.66 -5.50
C LEU A 108 -31.82 -14.89 -4.97
N THR A 109 -32.52 -16.01 -4.78
CA THR A 109 -31.91 -17.25 -4.31
C THR A 109 -30.87 -17.78 -5.30
N ALA A 110 -31.15 -17.71 -6.60
CA ALA A 110 -30.19 -18.06 -7.64
C ALA A 110 -28.92 -17.19 -7.58
N ALA A 111 -29.10 -15.85 -7.43
CA ALA A 111 -27.98 -14.92 -7.28
C ALA A 111 -27.16 -15.16 -5.99
N GLN A 112 -27.84 -15.44 -4.86
CA GLN A 112 -27.17 -15.79 -3.61
C GLN A 112 -26.36 -17.08 -3.75
N ASN A 113 -26.90 -18.13 -4.39
CA ASN A 113 -26.19 -19.38 -4.62
C ASN A 113 -25.00 -19.19 -5.55
N ALA A 114 -25.15 -18.41 -6.62
CA ALA A 114 -24.06 -18.06 -7.52
C ALA A 114 -22.94 -17.28 -6.82
N ALA A 115 -23.29 -16.31 -5.97
CA ALA A 115 -22.34 -15.55 -5.19
C ALA A 115 -21.57 -16.42 -4.18
N LYS A 116 -22.27 -17.35 -3.50
CA LYS A 116 -21.65 -18.28 -2.58
C LYS A 116 -20.70 -19.26 -3.30
N ALA A 117 -21.10 -19.80 -4.45
CA ALA A 117 -20.26 -20.65 -5.27
C ALA A 117 -19.01 -19.89 -5.74
N PHE A 118 -19.16 -18.66 -6.19
CA PHE A 118 -18.04 -17.80 -6.58
C PHE A 118 -17.07 -17.57 -5.41
N ILE A 119 -17.58 -17.24 -4.22
CA ILE A 119 -16.73 -17.03 -3.02
C ILE A 119 -16.00 -18.32 -2.64
N ALA A 120 -16.62 -19.48 -2.78
CA ALA A 120 -16.00 -20.77 -2.45
C ALA A 120 -14.81 -21.12 -3.38
N GLU A 121 -14.84 -20.65 -4.64
CA GLU A 121 -13.78 -20.88 -5.62
C GLU A 121 -12.63 -19.87 -5.49
N LEU A 122 -12.84 -18.75 -4.78
CA LEU A 122 -11.82 -17.72 -4.66
C LEU A 122 -10.65 -18.15 -3.77
N PRO A 123 -9.41 -17.80 -4.14
CA PRO A 123 -8.25 -17.99 -3.29
C PRO A 123 -8.39 -17.24 -1.95
N ARG A 124 -7.93 -17.83 -0.85
CA ARG A 124 -8.06 -17.28 0.51
C ARG A 124 -7.38 -15.94 0.74
N HIS A 125 -6.46 -15.54 -0.12
CA HIS A 125 -5.77 -14.24 -0.02
C HIS A 125 -6.57 -13.09 -0.62
N VAL A 126 -7.65 -13.37 -1.36
CA VAL A 126 -8.54 -12.36 -1.95
C VAL A 126 -9.50 -11.86 -0.87
N ARG A 127 -9.63 -10.53 -0.77
CA ARG A 127 -10.60 -9.89 0.10
C ARG A 127 -11.89 -9.63 -0.68
N VAL A 128 -13.01 -10.02 -0.12
CA VAL A 128 -14.32 -9.79 -0.74
C VAL A 128 -15.16 -8.90 0.15
N GLY A 129 -15.70 -7.82 -0.42
CA GLY A 129 -16.73 -6.98 0.18
C GLY A 129 -18.06 -7.22 -0.48
N ILE A 130 -19.18 -6.98 0.23
CA ILE A 130 -20.52 -7.17 -0.29
C ILE A 130 -21.32 -5.88 -0.11
N VAL A 131 -21.89 -5.39 -1.22
CA VAL A 131 -22.80 -4.26 -1.28
C VAL A 131 -24.14 -4.77 -1.76
N ALA A 132 -25.21 -4.48 -1.02
CA ALA A 132 -26.58 -4.70 -1.46
C ALA A 132 -27.17 -3.41 -1.98
N PHE A 133 -27.88 -3.44 -3.11
CA PHE A 133 -28.56 -2.27 -3.64
C PHE A 133 -29.99 -2.59 -4.10
N ALA A 134 -30.86 -1.62 -3.85
CA ALA A 134 -32.23 -1.59 -4.31
C ALA A 134 -32.60 -0.12 -4.60
N GLY A 135 -33.58 0.45 -3.95
CA GLY A 135 -33.85 1.92 -4.01
C GLY A 135 -32.75 2.75 -3.37
N SER A 136 -31.95 2.16 -2.48
CA SER A 136 -30.73 2.71 -1.90
C SER A 136 -29.65 1.64 -1.92
N ALA A 137 -28.39 2.04 -1.74
CA ALA A 137 -27.27 1.12 -1.60
C ALA A 137 -26.80 1.08 -0.14
N GLN A 138 -26.45 -0.10 0.34
CA GLN A 138 -25.90 -0.30 1.68
C GLN A 138 -24.75 -1.31 1.65
N LEU A 139 -23.73 -1.06 2.46
CA LEU A 139 -22.62 -1.96 2.65
C LEU A 139 -23.06 -3.09 3.58
N ALA A 140 -23.19 -4.30 3.04
CA ALA A 140 -23.58 -5.47 3.82
C ALA A 140 -22.41 -6.08 4.56
N GLN A 141 -21.22 -6.13 3.92
CA GLN A 141 -19.99 -6.64 4.52
C GLN A 141 -18.78 -5.86 4.00
N LEU A 142 -17.95 -5.38 4.93
CA LEU A 142 -16.63 -4.82 4.61
C LEU A 142 -15.72 -5.88 3.98
N PRO A 143 -14.76 -5.48 3.11
CA PRO A 143 -13.83 -6.42 2.51
C PRO A 143 -13.10 -7.28 3.54
N THR A 144 -13.39 -8.58 3.54
CA THR A 144 -12.85 -9.59 4.46
C THR A 144 -12.38 -10.83 3.70
N GLN A 145 -11.54 -11.65 4.34
CA GLN A 145 -11.12 -12.95 3.85
C GLN A 145 -11.95 -14.10 4.50
N SER A 146 -12.85 -13.77 5.43
CA SER A 146 -13.71 -14.74 6.11
C SER A 146 -14.89 -15.11 5.20
N HIS A 147 -14.80 -16.28 4.54
CA HIS A 147 -15.90 -16.81 3.71
C HIS A 147 -17.18 -17.00 4.52
N GLU A 148 -17.07 -17.34 5.80
CA GLU A 148 -18.23 -17.56 6.67
C GLU A 148 -19.04 -16.28 6.88
N ASP A 149 -18.36 -15.13 7.11
CA ASP A 149 -19.01 -13.83 7.30
C ASP A 149 -19.67 -13.34 6.01
N LEU A 150 -19.02 -13.61 4.85
CA LEU A 150 -19.58 -13.30 3.54
C LEU A 150 -20.85 -14.11 3.27
N VAL A 151 -20.86 -15.39 3.56
CA VAL A 151 -22.05 -16.27 3.38
C VAL A 151 -23.18 -15.80 4.29
N LYS A 152 -22.91 -15.50 5.54
CA LYS A 152 -23.91 -14.94 6.48
C LYS A 152 -24.52 -13.64 5.97
N ALA A 153 -23.68 -12.73 5.44
CA ALA A 153 -24.15 -11.49 4.88
C ALA A 153 -25.07 -11.71 3.67
N ILE A 154 -24.72 -12.63 2.77
CA ILE A 154 -25.56 -12.98 1.61
C ILE A 154 -26.89 -13.59 2.05
N ASP A 155 -26.87 -14.48 3.06
CA ASP A 155 -28.09 -15.14 3.56
C ASP A 155 -29.05 -14.16 4.26
N SER A 156 -28.54 -13.05 4.77
CA SER A 156 -29.33 -12.03 5.46
C SER A 156 -30.14 -11.12 4.51
N PHE A 157 -29.94 -11.22 3.20
CA PHE A 157 -30.58 -10.33 2.23
C PHE A 157 -32.09 -10.51 2.16
N GLN A 158 -32.77 -9.38 2.16
CA GLN A 158 -34.21 -9.27 2.00
C GLN A 158 -34.54 -8.35 0.84
N LEU A 159 -35.60 -8.68 0.11
CA LEU A 159 -36.07 -7.89 -1.01
C LEU A 159 -36.53 -6.49 -0.55
N GLN A 160 -36.06 -5.47 -1.26
CA GLN A 160 -36.40 -4.07 -1.04
C GLN A 160 -37.04 -3.46 -2.29
N ARG A 161 -37.68 -2.30 -2.14
CA ARG A 161 -38.32 -1.59 -3.26
C ARG A 161 -37.31 -0.68 -3.98
N GLY A 162 -37.51 -0.54 -5.29
CA GLY A 162 -36.70 0.32 -6.15
C GLY A 162 -35.42 -0.37 -6.65
N THR A 163 -34.80 0.24 -7.65
CA THR A 163 -33.53 -0.27 -8.23
C THR A 163 -32.66 0.94 -8.61
N ALA A 164 -31.65 1.23 -7.79
CA ALA A 164 -30.69 2.31 -7.98
C ALA A 164 -29.29 1.72 -8.22
N THR A 165 -29.08 1.14 -9.39
CA THR A 165 -27.83 0.47 -9.78
C THR A 165 -26.62 1.40 -9.66
N GLY A 166 -26.76 2.68 -10.03
CA GLY A 166 -25.71 3.68 -9.91
C GLY A 166 -25.22 3.87 -8.47
N ASN A 167 -26.16 3.87 -7.50
CA ASN A 167 -25.80 3.98 -6.08
C ASN A 167 -25.01 2.75 -5.61
N GLY A 168 -25.36 1.55 -6.11
CA GLY A 168 -24.64 0.31 -5.83
C GLY A 168 -23.18 0.38 -6.33
N ILE A 169 -22.98 0.83 -7.56
CA ILE A 169 -21.64 1.00 -8.16
C ILE A 169 -20.83 2.05 -7.40
N MET A 170 -21.42 3.21 -7.11
CA MET A 170 -20.75 4.29 -6.39
C MET A 170 -20.35 3.85 -4.97
N LEU A 171 -21.20 3.11 -4.27
CA LEU A 171 -20.87 2.58 -2.95
C LEU A 171 -19.78 1.50 -3.02
N ALA A 172 -19.80 0.66 -4.06
CA ALA A 172 -18.73 -0.31 -4.30
C ALA A 172 -17.38 0.38 -4.57
N LEU A 173 -17.38 1.45 -5.38
CA LEU A 173 -16.19 2.27 -5.62
C LEU A 173 -15.71 2.95 -4.34
N ALA A 174 -16.61 3.52 -3.54
CA ALA A 174 -16.25 4.13 -2.25
C ALA A 174 -15.68 3.11 -1.27
N THR A 175 -16.13 1.85 -1.33
CA THR A 175 -15.60 0.77 -0.51
C THR A 175 -14.19 0.34 -0.95
N LEU A 176 -13.90 0.35 -2.26
CA LEU A 176 -12.58 0.04 -2.80
C LEU A 176 -11.59 1.18 -2.61
N PHE A 177 -12.06 2.42 -2.71
CA PHE A 177 -11.24 3.63 -2.69
C PHE A 177 -11.74 4.62 -1.62
N PRO A 178 -11.52 4.33 -0.33
CA PRO A 178 -12.01 5.19 0.76
C PRO A 178 -11.42 6.61 0.71
N ASP A 179 -10.23 6.76 0.14
CA ASP A 179 -9.54 8.05 0.01
C ASP A 179 -10.04 8.90 -1.18
N ALA A 180 -10.90 8.35 -2.04
CA ALA A 180 -11.41 9.05 -3.22
C ALA A 180 -12.44 10.14 -2.89
N GLY A 181 -12.81 10.33 -1.62
CA GLY A 181 -13.72 11.39 -1.19
C GLY A 181 -15.18 11.22 -1.64
N ILE A 182 -15.57 10.00 -1.99
CA ILE A 182 -16.95 9.69 -2.41
C ILE A 182 -17.88 9.80 -1.19
N ASP A 183 -18.88 10.67 -1.26
CA ASP A 183 -19.84 10.89 -0.16
C ASP A 183 -20.83 9.71 -0.05
N ILE A 184 -20.49 8.75 0.83
CA ILE A 184 -21.31 7.57 1.09
C ILE A 184 -22.68 7.95 1.69
N ALA A 185 -22.77 9.04 2.44
CA ALA A 185 -24.02 9.46 3.07
C ALA A 185 -25.06 9.90 2.04
N ALA A 186 -24.63 10.45 0.91
CA ALA A 186 -25.51 10.81 -0.21
C ALA A 186 -26.09 9.57 -0.91
N LEU A 187 -25.39 8.42 -0.88
CA LEU A 187 -25.77 7.18 -1.56
C LEU A 187 -26.70 6.29 -0.72
N GLY A 188 -26.71 6.47 0.60
CA GLY A 188 -27.51 5.68 1.55
C GLY A 188 -29.00 6.01 1.60
N GLY A 189 -29.56 6.67 0.60
CA GLY A 189 -31.01 6.91 0.49
C GLY A 189 -31.56 7.97 1.44
N ARG A 190 -30.73 8.68 2.18
CA ARG A 190 -31.09 9.94 2.85
C ARG A 190 -30.96 11.14 1.90
N GLN A 191 -31.46 11.02 0.69
CA GLN A 191 -32.13 12.18 0.09
C GLN A 191 -33.42 12.36 0.90
N ALA A 192 -33.23 12.64 2.20
CA ALA A 192 -34.30 13.24 2.97
C ALA A 192 -34.78 14.45 2.16
N MET A 193 -36.08 14.49 1.90
CA MET A 193 -36.86 15.65 1.52
C MET A 193 -36.55 16.81 2.49
N GLY A 194 -35.38 17.40 2.34
CA GLY A 194 -34.93 18.59 3.01
C GLY A 194 -34.11 19.33 1.98
N ALA A 195 -34.68 20.44 1.49
CA ALA A 195 -33.99 21.37 0.62
C ALA A 195 -32.60 21.61 1.18
N ARG A 196 -31.52 21.14 0.47
CA ARG A 196 -30.18 21.58 0.73
C ARG A 196 -30.16 23.09 0.64
N SER A 197 -29.85 23.78 1.72
CA SER A 197 -29.67 25.21 1.68
C SER A 197 -28.55 25.52 0.67
N LEU A 198 -28.73 26.55 -0.16
CA LEU A 198 -27.74 26.96 -1.14
C LEU A 198 -26.42 27.34 -0.49
N ASP A 199 -26.42 27.63 0.80
CA ASP A 199 -25.24 27.94 1.61
C ASP A 199 -24.35 26.68 1.90
N ASP A 200 -24.94 25.46 1.89
CA ASP A 200 -24.17 24.23 2.09
C ASP A 200 -23.47 23.77 0.79
N ALA A 201 -23.96 24.19 -0.37
CA ALA A 201 -23.29 23.94 -1.64
C ALA A 201 -22.02 24.77 -1.83
N ALA A 202 -21.92 25.91 -1.15
CA ALA A 202 -20.77 26.81 -1.22
C ALA A 202 -19.59 26.40 -0.30
N LYS A 203 -19.82 25.42 0.59
CA LYS A 203 -18.81 24.92 1.55
C LYS A 203 -18.15 23.59 1.13
N GLN A 204 -18.32 23.15 -0.09
CA GLN A 204 -17.53 22.05 -0.61
C GLN A 204 -16.11 22.54 -0.82
N ASP A 205 -15.21 22.06 0.05
CA ASP A 205 -13.78 22.33 -0.03
C ASP A 205 -13.27 21.89 -1.42
N PRO A 206 -12.77 22.81 -2.26
CA PRO A 206 -12.27 22.46 -3.61
C PRO A 206 -11.08 21.49 -3.57
N ALA A 207 -10.52 21.21 -2.38
CA ALA A 207 -9.44 20.26 -2.16
C ALA A 207 -9.86 18.79 -2.26
N LYS A 208 -11.18 18.48 -2.32
CA LYS A 208 -11.71 17.11 -2.50
C LYS A 208 -12.29 16.86 -3.88
N ALA A 209 -11.86 17.61 -4.89
CA ALA A 209 -12.21 17.30 -6.27
C ALA A 209 -11.66 15.92 -6.64
N PHE A 210 -12.56 15.01 -7.07
CA PHE A 210 -12.20 13.71 -7.61
C PHE A 210 -11.18 13.89 -8.74
N THR A 211 -9.97 13.38 -8.53
CA THR A 211 -8.93 13.35 -9.55
C THR A 211 -9.08 12.06 -10.34
N PRO A 212 -9.52 12.10 -11.62
CA PRO A 212 -9.62 10.90 -12.43
C PRO A 212 -8.25 10.23 -12.56
N VAL A 213 -8.18 8.96 -12.23
CA VAL A 213 -6.98 8.16 -12.39
C VAL A 213 -6.95 7.55 -13.79
N ALA A 214 -5.77 7.41 -14.39
CA ALA A 214 -5.63 6.87 -15.73
C ALA A 214 -6.28 5.46 -15.83
N PRO A 215 -7.01 5.14 -16.92
CA PRO A 215 -7.59 3.82 -17.10
C PRO A 215 -6.53 2.72 -17.00
N GLY A 216 -6.82 1.64 -16.26
CA GLY A 216 -5.90 0.51 -16.09
C GLY A 216 -4.83 0.66 -15.01
N SER A 217 -4.84 1.75 -14.22
CA SER A 217 -3.87 1.95 -13.13
C SER A 217 -4.13 1.08 -11.88
N TYR A 218 -5.29 0.44 -11.78
CA TYR A 218 -5.66 -0.46 -10.68
C TYR A 218 -5.87 -1.88 -11.19
N ASN A 219 -4.87 -2.73 -11.01
CA ASN A 219 -4.94 -4.16 -11.38
C ASN A 219 -5.38 -5.06 -10.22
N SER A 220 -5.56 -4.52 -9.02
CA SER A 220 -5.82 -5.28 -7.80
C SER A 220 -7.24 -5.14 -7.25
N ALA A 221 -8.15 -4.52 -7.99
CA ALA A 221 -9.54 -4.31 -7.56
C ALA A 221 -10.52 -4.64 -8.69
N ALA A 222 -11.65 -5.29 -8.35
CA ALA A 222 -12.72 -5.59 -9.29
C ALA A 222 -14.09 -5.41 -8.62
N ILE A 223 -15.07 -4.97 -9.39
CA ILE A 223 -16.46 -4.91 -8.97
C ILE A 223 -17.27 -5.86 -9.84
N PHE A 224 -17.94 -6.80 -9.20
CA PHE A 224 -18.90 -7.69 -9.87
C PHE A 224 -20.33 -7.27 -9.54
N LEU A 225 -21.08 -6.93 -10.57
CA LEU A 225 -22.47 -6.52 -10.45
C LEU A 225 -23.38 -7.70 -10.78
N LEU A 226 -24.16 -8.16 -9.79
CA LEU A 226 -25.16 -9.20 -9.96
C LEU A 226 -26.56 -8.52 -9.98
N THR A 227 -27.06 -8.26 -11.17
CA THR A 227 -28.35 -7.60 -11.38
C THR A 227 -29.04 -8.14 -12.63
N TYR A 228 -30.35 -7.99 -12.69
CA TYR A 228 -31.17 -8.34 -13.87
C TYR A 228 -31.50 -7.13 -14.78
N GLY A 229 -30.78 -6.02 -14.61
CA GLY A 229 -30.56 -5.02 -15.64
C GLY A 229 -31.65 -3.99 -15.93
N GLN A 230 -32.69 -3.84 -15.11
CA GLN A 230 -33.66 -2.71 -15.30
C GLN A 230 -33.41 -1.61 -14.23
N ARG A 231 -32.97 -0.44 -14.69
CA ARG A 231 -32.78 0.74 -13.85
C ARG A 231 -34.09 1.51 -13.70
N ALA A 232 -34.53 1.74 -12.47
CA ALA A 232 -35.70 2.54 -12.18
C ALA A 232 -35.40 3.91 -11.56
N THR A 233 -34.29 4.00 -10.74
CA THR A 233 -33.91 5.21 -10.00
C THR A 233 -32.40 5.22 -9.74
N GLY A 234 -31.85 6.38 -9.34
CA GLY A 234 -30.47 6.49 -8.88
C GLY A 234 -29.56 7.32 -9.80
N VAL A 235 -28.27 7.40 -9.42
CA VAL A 235 -27.24 8.12 -10.17
C VAL A 235 -26.93 7.40 -11.48
N ASP A 236 -26.69 8.17 -12.57
CA ASP A 236 -26.25 7.60 -13.84
C ASP A 236 -24.81 7.05 -13.67
N PRO A 237 -24.56 5.77 -14.02
CA PRO A 237 -23.23 5.18 -13.89
C PRO A 237 -22.25 5.62 -15.00
N LEU A 238 -22.66 6.43 -15.97
CA LEU A 238 -21.82 6.96 -17.07
C LEU A 238 -21.56 8.44 -16.91
#